data_035a2ae58ff8f44855484ea3fe5a6fa2
#
_entry.id   035a2ae58ff8f44855484ea3fe5a6fa2
#
_cell.length_a   1.000
_cell.length_b   1.000
_cell.length_c   1.000
_cell.angle_alpha   90.00
_cell.angle_beta   90.00
_cell.angle_gamma   90.00
#
_symmetry.space_group_name_H-M   'P 1'
#
loop_
_entity.id
_entity.type
_entity.pdbx_description
1 polymer ?
#
loop_
_entity_poly.entity_id
_entity_poly.type
_entity_poly.pdbx_seq_one_letter_code
_entity_poly.pdbx_strand_id
1 'polypeptide(L)'
;MSTVKLSQSTQRILSNFATINASIRFKKGNVIKTVSNAENILAEYECEEFWPQDFAIYDLSQFLGAIQTMTLEGPLPPTLEFLNEDYVVIRAENGSSYIRYYYSDPEITLKAAPENSLTLPSSSIQFDLPWDTLFQMMQCSGNLGLQDIKFVSDGKSSYINMCDAENETSNSAKFIPPNNECDGSHELKMKMENLLIYKKNTSYKVRVSDQFISEWIVTHCVMPDGSTKPNLKYYVALEPDA
;
A
#
# COMPACT_ATOMS: atom_id res chain seq x y z
N MET A 1 -23.77 18.80 7.94
CA MET A 1 -22.63 19.17 7.06
C MET A 1 -21.36 18.75 7.77
N SER A 2 -20.62 17.83 7.18
CA SER A 2 -19.35 17.34 7.74
C SER A 2 -18.23 17.77 6.81
N THR A 3 -17.07 18.08 7.38
CA THR A 3 -15.90 18.51 6.62
C THR A 3 -14.68 17.69 6.99
N VAL A 4 -13.81 17.44 6.01
CA VAL A 4 -12.54 16.74 6.18
C VAL A 4 -11.45 17.53 5.48
N LYS A 5 -10.29 17.67 6.10
CA LYS A 5 -9.08 18.19 5.46
C LYS A 5 -8.08 17.04 5.38
N LEU A 6 -7.67 16.69 4.16
CA LEU A 6 -6.70 15.61 3.96
C LEU A 6 -5.29 16.08 4.27
N SER A 7 -4.63 15.40 5.18
CA SER A 7 -3.20 15.55 5.42
C SER A 7 -2.39 15.17 4.17
N GLN A 8 -1.21 15.73 4.02
CA GLN A 8 -0.29 15.34 2.95
C GLN A 8 0.12 13.87 3.06
N SER A 9 0.16 13.34 4.28
CA SER A 9 0.45 11.93 4.56
C SER A 9 -0.62 11.02 3.97
N THR A 10 -1.89 11.29 4.25
CA THR A 10 -3.02 10.54 3.67
C THR A 10 -3.05 10.65 2.15
N GLN A 11 -2.83 11.85 1.58
CA GLN A 11 -2.77 12.01 0.12
C GLN A 11 -1.66 11.14 -0.52
N ARG A 12 -0.47 11.04 0.10
CA ARG A 12 0.62 10.19 -0.40
C ARG A 12 0.29 8.70 -0.34
N ILE A 13 -0.34 8.25 0.74
CA ILE A 13 -0.75 6.86 0.86
C ILE A 13 -1.87 6.53 -0.13
N LEU A 14 -2.85 7.43 -0.31
CA LEU A 14 -3.88 7.27 -1.34
C LEU A 14 -3.28 7.25 -2.76
N SER A 15 -2.22 8.04 -3.02
CA SER A 15 -1.50 7.97 -4.30
C SER A 15 -0.82 6.61 -4.52
N ASN A 16 -0.33 5.97 -3.46
CA ASN A 16 0.14 4.59 -3.56
C ASN A 16 -1.03 3.62 -3.77
N PHE A 17 -2.16 3.79 -3.07
CA PHE A 17 -3.33 2.95 -3.26
C PHE A 17 -3.87 3.01 -4.69
N ALA A 18 -3.79 4.17 -5.34
CA ALA A 18 -4.13 4.32 -6.75
C ALA A 18 -3.26 3.46 -7.71
N THR A 19 -2.05 3.06 -7.29
CA THR A 19 -1.22 2.11 -8.06
C THR A 19 -1.67 0.65 -7.88
N ILE A 20 -2.39 0.34 -6.80
CA ILE A 20 -2.94 -0.98 -6.51
C ILE A 20 -4.29 -1.15 -7.21
N ASN A 21 -5.16 -0.14 -7.06
CA ASN A 21 -6.47 -0.10 -7.70
C ASN A 21 -6.84 1.34 -8.05
N ALA A 22 -7.26 1.57 -9.28
CA ALA A 22 -7.70 2.89 -9.74
C ALA A 22 -8.94 3.37 -9.00
N SER A 23 -9.82 2.46 -8.56
CA SER A 23 -11.02 2.78 -7.81
C SER A 23 -10.89 2.44 -6.32
N ILE A 24 -11.64 3.16 -5.48
CA ILE A 24 -11.63 2.91 -4.04
C ILE A 24 -13.01 3.16 -3.42
N ARG A 25 -13.35 2.36 -2.42
CA ARG A 25 -14.51 2.56 -1.56
C ARG A 25 -14.06 3.03 -0.19
N PHE A 26 -14.48 4.22 0.18
CA PHE A 26 -14.33 4.76 1.52
C PHE A 26 -15.48 4.28 2.41
N LYS A 27 -15.16 3.83 3.59
CA LYS A 27 -16.12 3.53 4.65
C LYS A 27 -16.11 4.63 5.70
N LYS A 28 -17.26 4.88 6.32
CA LYS A 28 -17.34 5.75 7.50
C LYS A 28 -16.35 5.28 8.58
N GLY A 29 -15.51 6.19 9.06
CA GLY A 29 -14.46 5.88 10.03
C GLY A 29 -13.10 6.45 9.60
N ASN A 30 -12.03 5.88 10.12
CA ASN A 30 -10.67 6.32 9.85
C ASN A 30 -9.80 5.24 9.16
N VAL A 31 -10.38 4.12 8.76
CA VAL A 31 -9.66 3.04 8.08
C VAL A 31 -9.98 3.05 6.59
N ILE A 32 -8.93 3.13 5.78
CA ILE A 32 -9.01 3.07 4.33
C ILE A 32 -8.39 1.75 3.88
N LYS A 33 -9.10 1.04 3.00
CA LYS A 33 -8.61 -0.24 2.45
C LYS A 33 -8.70 -0.23 0.93
N THR A 34 -7.77 -0.92 0.29
CA THR A 34 -7.81 -1.19 -1.16
C THR A 34 -7.35 -2.60 -1.44
N VAL A 35 -7.84 -3.17 -2.53
CA VAL A 35 -7.45 -4.49 -3.03
C VAL A 35 -7.21 -4.41 -4.53
N SER A 36 -6.19 -5.08 -5.03
CA SER A 36 -5.92 -5.14 -6.46
C SER A 36 -7.00 -5.91 -7.21
N ASN A 37 -7.15 -5.64 -8.51
CA ASN A 37 -8.12 -6.34 -9.34
C ASN A 37 -7.88 -7.87 -9.39
N ALA A 38 -6.61 -8.28 -9.30
CA ALA A 38 -6.23 -9.69 -9.24
C ALA A 38 -6.34 -10.30 -7.83
N GLU A 39 -6.76 -9.52 -6.82
CA GLU A 39 -6.86 -9.94 -5.41
C GLU A 39 -5.54 -10.43 -4.80
N ASN A 40 -4.41 -10.10 -5.39
CA ASN A 40 -3.09 -10.51 -4.93
C ASN A 40 -2.42 -9.49 -3.99
N ILE A 41 -3.01 -8.29 -3.84
CA ILE A 41 -2.53 -7.25 -2.91
C ILE A 41 -3.72 -6.65 -2.20
N LEU A 42 -3.65 -6.63 -0.86
CA LEU A 42 -4.56 -5.88 0.01
C LEU A 42 -3.74 -4.87 0.81
N ALA A 43 -4.19 -3.62 0.87
CA ALA A 43 -3.59 -2.60 1.72
C ALA A 43 -4.63 -2.05 2.70
N GLU A 44 -4.16 -1.75 3.92
CA GLU A 44 -4.97 -1.16 4.98
C GLU A 44 -4.19 -0.03 5.65
N TYR A 45 -4.82 1.13 5.73
CA TYR A 45 -4.28 2.33 6.35
C TYR A 45 -5.27 2.94 7.34
N GLU A 46 -4.85 3.12 8.57
CA GLU A 46 -5.58 3.89 9.56
C GLU A 46 -5.07 5.34 9.55
N CYS A 47 -5.88 6.24 9.01
CA CYS A 47 -5.55 7.66 8.86
C CYS A 47 -6.01 8.48 10.07
N GLU A 48 -5.53 9.72 10.16
CA GLU A 48 -5.95 10.66 11.22
C GLU A 48 -7.33 11.26 10.94
N GLU A 49 -7.73 11.29 9.67
CA GLU A 49 -9.02 11.82 9.24
C GLU A 49 -10.15 10.85 9.55
N PHE A 50 -11.31 11.39 9.87
CA PHE A 50 -12.53 10.61 10.03
C PHE A 50 -13.48 10.87 8.87
N TRP A 51 -13.75 9.85 8.07
CA TRP A 51 -14.70 9.88 6.97
C TRP A 51 -16.13 9.85 7.50
N PRO A 52 -16.99 10.85 7.16
CA PRO A 52 -18.30 10.96 7.78
C PRO A 52 -19.35 9.99 7.25
N GLN A 53 -19.13 9.44 6.06
CA GLN A 53 -20.07 8.55 5.34
C GLN A 53 -19.33 7.58 4.43
N ASP A 54 -20.04 6.56 3.95
CA ASP A 54 -19.56 5.67 2.88
C ASP A 54 -19.67 6.39 1.54
N PHE A 55 -18.68 6.23 0.68
CA PHE A 55 -18.71 6.69 -0.71
C PHE A 55 -17.67 5.95 -1.56
N ALA A 56 -17.83 6.00 -2.88
CA ALA A 56 -16.90 5.35 -3.80
C ALA A 56 -16.36 6.33 -4.84
N ILE A 57 -15.08 6.17 -5.18
CA ILE A 57 -14.38 6.94 -6.21
C ILE A 57 -13.92 5.98 -7.29
N TYR A 58 -14.32 6.24 -8.54
CA TYR A 58 -13.95 5.40 -9.69
C TYR A 58 -12.48 5.62 -10.11
N ASP A 59 -12.02 6.88 -10.12
CA ASP A 59 -10.65 7.25 -10.47
C ASP A 59 -10.02 8.03 -9.32
N LEU A 60 -9.27 7.30 -8.48
CA LEU A 60 -8.60 7.86 -7.31
C LEU A 60 -7.51 8.87 -7.69
N SER A 61 -6.81 8.65 -8.82
CA SER A 61 -5.80 9.59 -9.31
C SER A 61 -6.43 10.91 -9.72
N GLN A 62 -7.57 10.87 -10.41
CA GLN A 62 -8.32 12.06 -10.80
C GLN A 62 -8.86 12.81 -9.56
N PHE A 63 -9.37 12.09 -8.57
CA PHE A 63 -9.84 12.66 -7.31
C PHE A 63 -8.71 13.41 -6.57
N LEU A 64 -7.54 12.76 -6.45
CA LEU A 64 -6.35 13.37 -5.84
C LEU A 64 -5.84 14.57 -6.64
N GLY A 65 -5.92 14.50 -7.97
CA GLY A 65 -5.61 15.61 -8.86
C GLY A 65 -6.55 16.83 -8.65
N ALA A 66 -7.84 16.58 -8.44
CA ALA A 66 -8.80 17.64 -8.09
C ALA A 66 -8.48 18.31 -6.75
N ILE A 67 -8.10 17.51 -5.72
CA ILE A 67 -7.65 18.03 -4.43
C ILE A 67 -6.38 18.88 -4.60
N GLN A 68 -5.41 18.38 -5.35
CA GLN A 68 -4.15 19.09 -5.60
C GLN A 68 -4.39 20.41 -6.34
N THR A 69 -5.30 20.45 -7.30
CA THR A 69 -5.67 21.68 -8.02
C THR A 69 -6.18 22.74 -7.06
N MET A 70 -7.02 22.38 -6.11
CA MET A 70 -7.54 23.33 -5.11
C MET A 70 -6.50 23.72 -4.04
N THR A 71 -5.44 22.93 -3.87
CA THR A 71 -4.30 23.25 -2.98
C THR A 71 -3.45 24.41 -3.54
N LEU A 72 -3.41 24.60 -4.86
CA LEU A 72 -2.62 25.67 -5.49
C LEU A 72 -3.13 27.08 -5.16
N GLU A 73 -4.35 27.22 -4.64
CA GLU A 73 -4.98 28.50 -4.33
C GLU A 73 -4.71 28.98 -2.89
N GLY A 74 -3.91 28.26 -2.08
CA GLY A 74 -3.59 28.65 -0.71
C GLY A 74 -2.54 27.78 -0.05
N PRO A 75 -1.99 28.21 1.10
CA PRO A 75 -0.94 27.47 1.82
C PRO A 75 -1.47 26.24 2.57
N LEU A 76 -2.78 26.14 2.80
CA LEU A 76 -3.40 25.04 3.51
C LEU A 76 -4.16 24.10 2.56
N PRO A 77 -4.35 22.82 2.94
CA PRO A 77 -5.10 21.88 2.12
C PRO A 77 -6.56 22.31 1.96
N PRO A 78 -7.19 22.00 0.81
CA PRO A 78 -8.61 22.28 0.60
C PRO A 78 -9.47 21.48 1.57
N THR A 79 -10.70 21.96 1.75
CA THR A 79 -11.70 21.30 2.59
C THR A 79 -12.62 20.44 1.73
N LEU A 80 -12.80 19.20 2.10
CA LEU A 80 -13.80 18.29 1.55
C LEU A 80 -15.09 18.48 2.34
N GLU A 81 -16.16 18.94 1.68
CA GLU A 81 -17.47 19.17 2.28
C GLU A 81 -18.45 18.08 1.84
N PHE A 82 -18.93 17.31 2.80
CA PHE A 82 -19.90 16.21 2.60
C PHE A 82 -21.30 16.76 2.85
N LEU A 83 -22.01 17.10 1.77
CA LEU A 83 -23.31 17.75 1.80
C LEU A 83 -24.47 16.80 1.54
N ASN A 84 -24.22 15.74 0.76
CA ASN A 84 -25.19 14.75 0.34
C ASN A 84 -24.51 13.41 -0.01
N GLU A 85 -25.28 12.47 -0.55
CA GLU A 85 -24.84 11.13 -0.94
C GLU A 85 -24.34 11.02 -2.39
N ASP A 86 -24.38 12.12 -3.18
CA ASP A 86 -24.06 12.09 -4.60
C ASP A 86 -22.66 12.59 -4.93
N TYR A 87 -22.14 13.56 -4.16
CA TYR A 87 -20.86 14.19 -4.43
C TYR A 87 -20.21 14.81 -3.19
N VAL A 88 -18.91 15.05 -3.26
CA VAL A 88 -18.16 15.88 -2.33
C VAL A 88 -17.81 17.22 -3.00
N VAL A 89 -17.86 18.30 -2.24
CA VAL A 89 -17.35 19.60 -2.67
C VAL A 89 -15.91 19.76 -2.15
N ILE A 90 -14.97 19.91 -3.06
CA ILE A 90 -13.57 20.19 -2.76
C ILE A 90 -13.41 21.71 -2.86
N ARG A 91 -13.29 22.38 -1.73
CA ARG A 91 -13.24 23.84 -1.65
C ARG A 91 -11.84 24.33 -1.32
N ALA A 92 -11.34 25.29 -2.12
CA ALA A 92 -10.09 25.98 -1.82
C ALA A 92 -10.15 26.70 -0.47
N GLU A 93 -9.01 26.83 0.20
CA GLU A 93 -8.93 27.46 1.53
C GLU A 93 -9.52 28.88 1.56
N ASN A 94 -9.22 29.67 0.55
CA ASN A 94 -9.70 31.06 0.43
C ASN A 94 -11.22 31.16 0.12
N GLY A 95 -11.88 30.01 -0.12
CA GLY A 95 -13.31 29.91 -0.43
C GLY A 95 -13.69 30.44 -1.81
N SER A 96 -12.73 30.91 -2.64
CA SER A 96 -12.99 31.53 -3.94
C SER A 96 -13.43 30.53 -4.99
N SER A 97 -12.95 29.29 -4.89
CA SER A 97 -13.17 28.24 -5.90
C SER A 97 -13.56 26.93 -5.26
N TYR A 98 -14.27 26.12 -6.00
CA TYR A 98 -14.60 24.76 -5.60
C TYR A 98 -14.75 23.83 -6.80
N ILE A 99 -14.49 22.53 -6.58
CA ILE A 99 -14.82 21.45 -7.50
C ILE A 99 -15.93 20.60 -6.86
N ARG A 100 -16.95 20.27 -7.62
CA ARG A 100 -17.92 19.25 -7.25
C ARG A 100 -17.49 17.93 -7.87
N TYR A 101 -17.11 16.97 -7.03
CA TYR A 101 -16.66 15.66 -7.47
C TYR A 101 -17.72 14.60 -7.15
N TYR A 102 -18.31 14.01 -8.19
CA TYR A 102 -19.39 13.03 -8.06
C TYR A 102 -18.83 11.67 -7.67
N TYR A 103 -19.55 10.98 -6.79
CA TYR A 103 -19.25 9.61 -6.42
C TYR A 103 -19.60 8.66 -7.57
N SER A 104 -18.96 7.50 -7.58
CA SER A 104 -19.34 6.38 -8.42
C SER A 104 -20.31 5.47 -7.69
N ASP A 105 -21.08 4.70 -8.46
CA ASP A 105 -21.89 3.62 -7.89
C ASP A 105 -20.96 2.57 -7.27
N PRO A 106 -21.10 2.24 -5.97
CA PRO A 106 -20.28 1.24 -5.32
C PRO A 106 -20.39 -0.17 -5.92
N GLU A 107 -21.50 -0.49 -6.60
CA GLU A 107 -21.71 -1.79 -7.25
C GLU A 107 -20.97 -1.87 -8.60
N ILE A 108 -20.78 -0.76 -9.27
CA ILE A 108 -20.01 -0.64 -10.51
C ILE A 108 -18.53 -0.45 -10.21
N THR A 109 -18.23 0.14 -9.06
CA THR A 109 -16.87 0.34 -8.58
C THR A 109 -16.27 -1.02 -8.27
N LEU A 110 -15.23 -1.37 -8.99
CA LEU A 110 -14.46 -2.60 -8.91
C LEU A 110 -14.24 -3.09 -7.48
N LYS A 111 -13.92 -4.35 -7.33
CA LYS A 111 -13.68 -5.11 -6.10
C LYS A 111 -13.41 -4.28 -4.85
N ALA A 112 -14.34 -4.29 -3.93
CA ALA A 112 -14.16 -3.69 -2.62
C ALA A 112 -13.25 -4.58 -1.76
N ALA A 113 -12.33 -3.96 -1.02
CA ALA A 113 -11.55 -4.67 -0.02
C ALA A 113 -12.46 -5.30 1.05
N PRO A 114 -12.09 -6.45 1.64
CA PRO A 114 -12.85 -7.09 2.71
C PRO A 114 -13.11 -6.15 3.88
N GLU A 115 -14.30 -6.20 4.46
CA GLU A 115 -14.64 -5.36 5.62
C GLU A 115 -13.79 -5.73 6.84
N ASN A 116 -13.63 -7.03 7.10
CA ASN A 116 -12.77 -7.50 8.17
C ASN A 116 -11.29 -7.32 7.81
N SER A 117 -10.49 -6.92 8.80
CA SER A 117 -9.03 -6.92 8.63
C SER A 117 -8.51 -8.33 8.51
N LEU A 118 -7.64 -8.54 7.53
CA LEU A 118 -6.99 -9.82 7.35
C LEU A 118 -5.99 -10.06 8.48
N THR A 119 -5.90 -11.28 8.94
CA THR A 119 -4.90 -11.72 9.92
C THR A 119 -4.04 -12.78 9.29
N LEU A 120 -2.73 -12.64 9.38
CA LEU A 120 -1.81 -13.65 8.87
C LEU A 120 -2.00 -14.96 9.67
N PRO A 121 -2.29 -16.10 9.03
CA PRO A 121 -2.63 -17.34 9.72
C PRO A 121 -1.45 -17.96 10.48
N SER A 122 -0.24 -17.85 9.90
CA SER A 122 1.03 -18.33 10.46
C SER A 122 2.16 -17.41 10.01
N SER A 123 3.33 -17.53 10.58
CA SER A 123 4.53 -16.80 10.14
C SER A 123 5.70 -17.76 10.12
N SER A 124 5.98 -18.34 8.97
CA SER A 124 7.08 -19.29 8.76
C SER A 124 8.43 -18.60 8.63
N ILE A 125 8.45 -17.38 8.11
CA ILE A 125 9.64 -16.53 8.02
C ILE A 125 9.25 -15.12 8.49
N GLN A 126 10.11 -14.49 9.30
CA GLN A 126 9.93 -13.12 9.76
C GLN A 126 11.27 -12.38 9.75
N PHE A 127 11.27 -11.10 9.35
CA PHE A 127 12.45 -10.25 9.40
C PHE A 127 12.07 -8.76 9.36
N ASP A 128 13.04 -7.92 9.72
CA ASP A 128 12.95 -6.49 9.48
C ASP A 128 13.58 -6.17 8.12
N LEU A 129 12.91 -5.37 7.31
CA LEU A 129 13.41 -4.92 6.01
C LEU A 129 13.67 -3.41 6.05
N PRO A 130 14.93 -2.97 6.27
CA PRO A 130 15.30 -1.57 6.22
C PRO A 130 15.10 -0.99 4.82
N TRP A 131 14.84 0.33 4.76
CA TRP A 131 14.73 1.06 3.50
C TRP A 131 15.91 0.83 2.55
N ASP A 132 17.14 0.88 3.06
CA ASP A 132 18.34 0.70 2.22
C ASP A 132 18.35 -0.67 1.54
N THR A 133 17.95 -1.74 2.23
CA THR A 133 17.84 -3.08 1.65
C THR A 133 16.72 -3.14 0.61
N LEU A 134 15.53 -2.60 0.93
CA LEU A 134 14.41 -2.52 -0.03
C LEU A 134 14.83 -1.73 -1.28
N PHE A 135 15.53 -0.61 -1.11
CA PHE A 135 16.03 0.20 -2.22
C PHE A 135 17.05 -0.58 -3.08
N GLN A 136 17.98 -1.32 -2.47
CA GLN A 136 18.90 -2.19 -3.19
C GLN A 136 18.15 -3.29 -3.97
N MET A 137 17.14 -3.89 -3.40
CA MET A 137 16.28 -4.88 -4.10
C MET A 137 15.65 -4.26 -5.34
N MET A 138 15.09 -3.05 -5.22
CA MET A 138 14.53 -2.31 -6.37
C MET A 138 15.57 -2.01 -7.44
N GLN A 139 16.79 -1.63 -7.05
CA GLN A 139 17.89 -1.40 -7.98
C GLN A 139 18.33 -2.70 -8.68
N CYS A 140 18.40 -3.82 -7.97
CA CYS A 140 18.70 -5.13 -8.57
C CYS A 140 17.61 -5.53 -9.58
N SER A 141 16.33 -5.33 -9.26
CA SER A 141 15.23 -5.60 -10.21
C SER A 141 15.38 -4.75 -11.48
N GLY A 142 15.59 -3.44 -11.35
CA GLY A 142 15.67 -2.53 -12.49
C GLY A 142 16.96 -2.70 -13.33
N ASN A 143 18.11 -2.88 -12.68
CA ASN A 143 19.40 -2.92 -13.37
C ASN A 143 19.78 -4.30 -13.90
N LEU A 144 19.36 -5.37 -13.23
CA LEU A 144 19.74 -6.75 -13.56
C LEU A 144 18.55 -7.58 -14.11
N GLY A 145 17.35 -7.01 -14.17
CA GLY A 145 16.16 -7.70 -14.64
C GLY A 145 15.67 -8.81 -13.72
N LEU A 146 16.01 -8.77 -12.40
CA LEU A 146 15.63 -9.77 -11.43
C LEU A 146 14.17 -9.55 -11.00
N GLN A 147 13.28 -10.38 -11.51
CA GLN A 147 11.83 -10.17 -11.36
C GLN A 147 11.21 -11.02 -10.24
N ASP A 148 11.91 -12.03 -9.76
CA ASP A 148 11.44 -12.93 -8.72
C ASP A 148 12.10 -12.60 -7.37
N ILE A 149 11.29 -12.62 -6.32
CA ILE A 149 11.71 -12.56 -4.92
C ILE A 149 11.42 -13.90 -4.29
N LYS A 150 12.46 -14.59 -3.83
CA LYS A 150 12.34 -15.84 -3.07
C LYS A 150 12.70 -15.57 -1.61
N PHE A 151 11.80 -15.94 -0.72
CA PHE A 151 12.04 -15.98 0.72
C PHE A 151 12.50 -17.40 1.07
N VAL A 152 13.74 -17.55 1.45
CA VAL A 152 14.36 -18.85 1.66
C VAL A 152 14.78 -18.99 3.12
N SER A 153 14.48 -20.14 3.73
CA SER A 153 14.95 -20.49 5.07
C SER A 153 15.40 -21.93 5.15
N ASP A 154 16.35 -22.20 6.06
CA ASP A 154 16.93 -23.52 6.34
C ASP A 154 16.57 -24.04 7.75
N GLY A 155 15.64 -23.38 8.44
CA GLY A 155 15.23 -23.65 9.81
C GLY A 155 16.13 -23.02 10.88
N LYS A 156 17.23 -22.33 10.49
CA LYS A 156 18.13 -21.60 11.40
C LYS A 156 18.24 -20.13 11.02
N SER A 157 18.24 -19.85 9.73
CA SER A 157 18.37 -18.51 9.17
C SER A 157 17.49 -18.37 7.94
N SER A 158 17.14 -17.14 7.62
CA SER A 158 16.41 -16.83 6.40
C SER A 158 17.10 -15.72 5.62
N TYR A 159 16.83 -15.68 4.32
CA TYR A 159 17.33 -14.65 3.43
C TYR A 159 16.37 -14.41 2.27
N ILE A 160 16.54 -13.28 1.61
CA ILE A 160 15.85 -12.94 0.39
C ILE A 160 16.80 -13.21 -0.78
N ASN A 161 16.36 -13.98 -1.76
CA ASN A 161 17.06 -14.20 -3.01
C ASN A 161 16.26 -13.58 -4.16
N MET A 162 16.86 -12.63 -4.86
CA MET A 162 16.29 -12.09 -6.08
C MET A 162 16.91 -12.80 -7.28
N CYS A 163 16.10 -13.26 -8.21
CA CYS A 163 16.53 -14.02 -9.37
C CYS A 163 15.54 -13.81 -10.54
N ASP A 164 15.84 -14.44 -11.64
CA ASP A 164 14.90 -14.77 -12.70
C ASP A 164 14.63 -16.27 -12.60
N ALA A 165 13.47 -16.65 -12.09
CA ALA A 165 13.13 -18.04 -11.82
C ALA A 165 12.95 -18.87 -13.12
N GLU A 166 12.76 -18.22 -14.27
CA GLU A 166 12.62 -18.87 -15.56
C GLU A 166 13.99 -19.14 -16.23
N ASN A 167 15.08 -18.54 -15.70
CA ASN A 167 16.41 -18.64 -16.29
C ASN A 167 17.47 -18.95 -15.21
N GLU A 168 17.79 -20.21 -15.03
CA GLU A 168 18.78 -20.68 -14.03
C GLU A 168 20.20 -20.12 -14.21
N THR A 169 20.52 -19.62 -15.40
CA THR A 169 21.82 -19.00 -15.70
C THR A 169 21.85 -17.49 -15.52
N SER A 170 20.74 -16.90 -15.07
CA SER A 170 20.63 -15.46 -14.82
C SER A 170 21.43 -15.02 -13.60
N ASN A 171 21.66 -13.71 -13.51
CA ASN A 171 22.22 -13.11 -12.29
C ASN A 171 21.27 -13.35 -11.10
N SER A 172 21.81 -13.30 -9.89
CA SER A 172 21.04 -13.33 -8.67
C SER A 172 21.63 -12.39 -7.62
N ALA A 173 20.81 -11.96 -6.66
CA ALA A 173 21.22 -11.15 -5.54
C ALA A 173 20.66 -11.68 -4.24
N LYS A 174 21.52 -11.86 -3.22
CA LYS A 174 21.14 -12.36 -1.91
C LYS A 174 21.20 -11.24 -0.88
N PHE A 175 20.12 -11.11 -0.08
CA PHE A 175 20.03 -10.16 1.02
C PHE A 175 19.74 -10.92 2.31
N ILE A 176 20.46 -10.59 3.39
CA ILE A 176 20.25 -11.16 4.72
C ILE A 176 19.72 -10.03 5.60
N PRO A 177 18.39 -9.91 5.74
CA PRO A 177 17.79 -8.85 6.55
C PRO A 177 18.06 -9.11 8.05
N PRO A 178 18.10 -8.05 8.88
CA PRO A 178 18.22 -8.18 10.32
C PRO A 178 16.98 -8.77 10.97
N ASN A 179 17.15 -9.25 12.22
CA ASN A 179 16.08 -9.81 13.06
C ASN A 179 15.28 -10.91 12.34
N ASN A 180 16.01 -11.76 11.58
CA ASN A 180 15.37 -12.82 10.83
C ASN A 180 15.15 -14.06 11.73
N GLU A 181 13.93 -14.57 11.67
CA GLU A 181 13.46 -15.76 12.38
C GLU A 181 12.73 -16.66 11.38
N CYS A 182 12.84 -17.98 11.56
CA CYS A 182 12.13 -18.96 10.75
C CYS A 182 11.81 -20.21 11.58
N ASP A 183 10.71 -20.89 11.23
CA ASP A 183 10.23 -22.09 11.92
C ASP A 183 10.54 -23.40 11.19
N GLY A 184 11.22 -23.34 10.05
CA GLY A 184 11.52 -24.51 9.23
C GLY A 184 12.27 -24.16 7.95
N SER A 185 12.38 -25.15 7.07
CA SER A 185 12.94 -24.97 5.74
C SER A 185 11.81 -24.64 4.76
N HIS A 186 11.88 -23.45 4.18
CA HIS A 186 10.87 -22.92 3.26
C HIS A 186 11.55 -22.26 2.05
N GLU A 187 10.92 -22.36 0.90
CA GLU A 187 11.19 -21.53 -0.27
C GLU A 187 9.85 -20.99 -0.80
N LEU A 188 9.59 -19.72 -0.61
CA LEU A 188 8.33 -19.07 -0.95
C LEU A 188 8.63 -17.93 -1.93
N LYS A 189 7.83 -17.79 -2.99
CA LYS A 189 8.14 -16.93 -4.13
C LYS A 189 7.05 -15.89 -4.39
N MET A 190 7.44 -14.70 -4.86
CA MET A 190 6.56 -13.69 -5.42
C MET A 190 7.24 -12.92 -6.54
N LYS A 191 6.45 -12.32 -7.43
CA LYS A 191 6.98 -11.39 -8.44
C LYS A 191 7.22 -10.01 -7.85
N MET A 192 8.31 -9.36 -8.27
CA MET A 192 8.63 -7.98 -7.86
C MET A 192 7.55 -6.97 -8.31
N GLU A 193 6.87 -7.21 -9.43
CA GLU A 193 5.76 -6.40 -9.91
C GLU A 193 4.55 -6.39 -8.96
N ASN A 194 4.35 -7.47 -8.18
CA ASN A 194 3.30 -7.56 -7.17
C ASN A 194 3.64 -6.78 -5.90
N LEU A 195 4.86 -6.24 -5.77
CA LEU A 195 5.26 -5.46 -4.61
C LEU A 195 4.87 -3.98 -4.81
N LEU A 196 3.56 -3.68 -4.85
CA LEU A 196 3.01 -2.32 -5.01
C LEU A 196 2.86 -1.58 -3.66
N ILE A 197 3.72 -1.86 -2.71
CA ILE A 197 3.77 -1.21 -1.40
C ILE A 197 4.34 0.22 -1.48
N TYR A 198 4.11 1.03 -0.46
CA TYR A 198 4.70 2.36 -0.36
C TYR A 198 6.21 2.25 -0.11
N LYS A 199 7.04 2.72 -1.06
CA LYS A 199 8.48 2.45 -1.07
C LYS A 199 9.36 3.64 -0.67
N LYS A 200 8.81 4.84 -0.46
CA LYS A 200 9.61 6.05 -0.25
C LYS A 200 10.13 6.13 1.19
N ASN A 201 11.44 5.91 1.39
CA ASN A 201 12.10 5.96 2.71
C ASN A 201 11.34 5.15 3.78
N THR A 202 10.88 3.94 3.42
CA THR A 202 10.01 3.14 4.26
C THR A 202 10.66 1.81 4.60
N SER A 203 10.71 1.51 5.89
CA SER A 203 11.16 0.23 6.44
C SER A 203 9.95 -0.59 6.89
N TYR A 204 10.06 -1.90 6.78
CA TYR A 204 8.99 -2.83 7.07
C TYR A 204 9.41 -3.90 8.07
N LYS A 205 8.46 -4.39 8.84
CA LYS A 205 8.48 -5.74 9.40
C LYS A 205 7.73 -6.62 8.42
N VAL A 206 8.40 -7.68 7.94
CA VAL A 206 7.84 -8.61 6.97
C VAL A 206 7.61 -9.95 7.66
N ARG A 207 6.43 -10.51 7.46
CA ARG A 207 6.06 -11.86 7.89
C ARG A 207 5.57 -12.64 6.68
N VAL A 208 6.10 -13.82 6.47
CA VAL A 208 5.82 -14.68 5.32
C VAL A 208 5.25 -15.99 5.83
N SER A 209 4.09 -16.39 5.31
CA SER A 209 3.39 -17.60 5.67
C SER A 209 3.53 -18.67 4.58
N ASP A 210 3.66 -19.93 4.98
CA ASP A 210 3.57 -21.10 4.11
C ASP A 210 2.18 -21.31 3.49
N GLN A 211 1.20 -20.51 3.90
CA GLN A 211 -0.12 -20.42 3.24
C GLN A 211 -0.15 -19.40 2.07
N PHE A 212 1.00 -19.14 1.48
CA PHE A 212 1.19 -18.29 0.29
C PHE A 212 0.72 -16.86 0.43
N ILE A 213 0.92 -16.27 1.61
CA ILE A 213 0.65 -14.85 1.88
C ILE A 213 1.78 -14.24 2.70
N SER A 214 2.12 -12.99 2.39
CA SER A 214 3.05 -12.19 3.16
C SER A 214 2.39 -10.93 3.71
N GLU A 215 2.77 -10.50 4.91
CA GLU A 215 2.33 -9.28 5.56
C GLU A 215 3.51 -8.32 5.71
N TRP A 216 3.29 -7.07 5.34
CA TRP A 216 4.27 -6.00 5.32
C TRP A 216 3.77 -4.85 6.18
N ILE A 217 4.30 -4.70 7.38
CA ILE A 217 3.89 -3.67 8.35
C ILE A 217 4.94 -2.56 8.33
N VAL A 218 4.53 -1.31 8.12
CA VAL A 218 5.44 -0.17 8.20
C VAL A 218 5.96 -0.02 9.62
N THR A 219 7.29 -0.02 9.76
CA THR A 219 7.97 0.20 11.04
C THR A 219 8.58 1.58 11.14
N HIS A 220 9.00 2.14 10.01
CA HIS A 220 9.52 3.49 9.91
C HIS A 220 9.27 4.07 8.51
N CYS A 221 8.79 5.31 8.46
CA CYS A 221 8.60 6.08 7.22
C CYS A 221 8.53 7.56 7.58
N VAL A 222 9.32 8.40 6.92
CA VAL A 222 9.23 9.85 7.13
C VAL A 222 8.11 10.42 6.25
N MET A 223 7.01 10.79 6.89
CA MET A 223 5.85 11.39 6.24
C MET A 223 5.97 12.93 6.19
N PRO A 224 5.23 13.63 5.31
CA PRO A 224 5.31 15.08 5.16
C PRO A 224 4.94 15.88 6.41
N ASP A 225 4.06 15.35 7.25
CA ASP A 225 3.63 15.93 8.51
C ASP A 225 4.63 15.70 9.65
N GLY A 226 5.74 15.01 9.37
CA GLY A 226 6.77 14.65 10.34
C GLY A 226 6.48 13.38 11.13
N SER A 227 5.34 12.72 10.91
CA SER A 227 5.10 11.40 11.50
C SER A 227 6.07 10.36 10.92
N THR A 228 6.46 9.39 11.75
CA THR A 228 7.50 8.42 11.37
C THR A 228 7.00 6.98 11.32
N LYS A 229 5.76 6.74 11.74
CA LYS A 229 5.19 5.40 11.79
C LYS A 229 3.69 5.43 11.46
N PRO A 230 3.32 5.60 10.17
CA PRO A 230 1.92 5.48 9.78
C PRO A 230 1.41 4.05 10.06
N ASN A 231 0.18 3.93 10.53
CA ASN A 231 -0.47 2.62 10.69
C ASN A 231 -0.91 2.08 9.33
N LEU A 232 0.07 1.57 8.59
CA LEU A 232 -0.06 1.12 7.22
C LEU A 232 0.51 -0.29 7.09
N LYS A 233 -0.27 -1.18 6.51
CA LYS A 233 0.13 -2.57 6.25
C LYS A 233 -0.39 -3.04 4.90
N TYR A 234 0.33 -4.01 4.35
CA TYR A 234 -0.02 -4.69 3.10
C TYR A 234 0.00 -6.19 3.31
N TYR A 235 -0.87 -6.87 2.58
CA TYR A 235 -0.85 -8.31 2.40
C TYR A 235 -0.63 -8.58 0.93
N VAL A 236 0.39 -9.37 0.62
CA VAL A 236 0.76 -9.70 -0.76
C VAL A 236 0.75 -11.22 -0.89
N ALA A 237 -0.01 -11.71 -1.87
CA ALA A 237 -0.04 -13.12 -2.18
C ALA A 237 1.31 -13.59 -2.74
N LEU A 238 1.69 -14.80 -2.39
CA LEU A 238 2.84 -15.50 -2.93
C LEU A 238 2.38 -16.46 -4.02
N GLU A 239 3.31 -16.87 -4.87
CA GLU A 239 3.03 -17.86 -5.90
C GLU A 239 3.12 -19.26 -5.27
N PRO A 240 2.11 -20.12 -5.46
CA PRO A 240 2.23 -21.51 -5.09
C PRO A 240 3.34 -22.18 -5.91
N ASP A 241 4.01 -23.16 -5.35
CA ASP A 241 4.95 -23.99 -6.09
C ASP A 241 4.20 -24.66 -7.25
N ALA A 242 4.80 -24.64 -8.43
CA ALA A 242 4.26 -25.24 -9.65
C ALA A 242 4.41 -26.75 -9.66
#